data_50ae5f1ba69a2d8028bce6d78bdc491d
#
_entry.id   50ae5f1ba69a2d8028bce6d78bdc491d
#
_cell.length_a   1.000
_cell.length_b   1.000
_cell.length_c   1.000
_cell.angle_alpha   90.00
_cell.angle_beta   90.00
_cell.angle_gamma   90.00
#
_symmetry.space_group_name_H-M   'P 1'
#
loop_
_entity.id
_entity.type
_entity.pdbx_description
1 polymer ?
#
loop_
_entity_poly.entity_id
_entity_poly.type
_entity_poly.pdbx_seq_one_letter_code
_entity_poly.pdbx_strand_id
1 'polypeptide(L)'
;IPFSVFKPTGIAQFSILEKANEGINNLNEKELEAYNKIVERFDTICKAAYELDVPLFIDAEDSWIQKTIDRLCENMMGKYNTEKVVIYTTLQFYRWDRLDYLKDLHKNAKENNCKIGVKLVRGAYMEKERERANDMGYKDPIQPTKEATDNDYDLALKYCVENLEDISICAGTHNEDSSQFLADLMRKNGVDKTDKRIYFAQLLGMSDHISFNL
;
A
#
# COMPACT_ATOMS: atom_id res chain seq x y z
N ILE A 1 -10.59 -8.03 -13.68
CA ILE A 1 -11.36 -6.90 -13.11
C ILE A 1 -10.45 -5.69 -13.16
N PRO A 2 -10.88 -4.56 -13.73
CA PRO A 2 -10.09 -3.34 -13.71
C PRO A 2 -10.02 -2.79 -12.28
N PHE A 3 -8.83 -2.47 -11.81
CA PHE A 3 -8.64 -1.69 -10.60
C PHE A 3 -8.74 -0.20 -10.93
N SER A 4 -9.36 0.57 -10.04
CA SER A 4 -9.23 2.02 -10.02
C SER A 4 -8.01 2.40 -9.17
N VAL A 5 -7.44 3.58 -9.39
CA VAL A 5 -6.28 4.05 -8.62
C VAL A 5 -6.30 5.57 -8.49
N PHE A 6 -5.88 6.07 -7.34
CA PHE A 6 -5.58 7.49 -7.18
C PHE A 6 -4.35 7.73 -6.30
N LYS A 7 -3.72 8.88 -6.50
CA LYS A 7 -2.67 9.42 -5.62
C LYS A 7 -3.28 10.40 -4.63
N PRO A 8 -3.02 10.26 -3.32
CA PRO A 8 -3.50 11.20 -2.32
C PRO A 8 -3.22 12.66 -2.62
N THR A 9 -2.03 13.00 -3.15
CA THR A 9 -1.70 14.39 -3.55
C THR A 9 -2.50 14.90 -4.74
N GLY A 10 -3.18 14.03 -5.49
CA GLY A 10 -4.11 14.44 -6.55
C GLY A 10 -5.44 15.01 -6.03
N ILE A 11 -5.78 14.77 -4.76
CA ILE A 11 -7.05 15.19 -4.14
C ILE A 11 -6.84 15.93 -2.81
N ALA A 12 -5.60 16.06 -2.35
CA ALA A 12 -5.22 16.65 -1.07
C ALA A 12 -4.09 17.66 -1.24
N GLN A 13 -4.15 18.74 -0.48
CA GLN A 13 -3.05 19.69 -0.41
C GLN A 13 -1.87 19.05 0.33
N PHE A 14 -0.70 19.02 -0.34
CA PHE A 14 0.51 18.39 0.19
C PHE A 14 0.91 18.88 1.58
N SER A 15 0.93 20.19 1.79
CA SER A 15 1.31 20.80 3.08
C SER A 15 0.38 20.40 4.24
N ILE A 16 -0.89 20.11 3.98
CA ILE A 16 -1.82 19.61 4.99
C ILE A 16 -1.49 18.15 5.34
N LEU A 17 -1.19 17.31 4.34
CA LEU A 17 -0.76 15.93 4.57
C LEU A 17 0.54 15.87 5.37
N GLU A 18 1.54 16.71 5.01
CA GLU A 18 2.84 16.78 5.66
C GLU A 18 2.69 17.21 7.13
N LYS A 19 1.96 18.27 7.39
CA LYS A 19 1.74 18.78 8.74
C LYS A 19 0.94 17.80 9.61
N ALA A 20 -0.08 17.16 9.03
CA ALA A 20 -0.86 16.09 9.70
C ALA A 20 -0.02 14.82 9.96
N ASN A 21 1.06 14.61 9.19
CA ASN A 21 1.98 13.48 9.37
C ASN A 21 2.78 13.58 10.68
N GLU A 22 3.09 14.81 11.10
CA GLU A 22 3.70 15.09 12.40
C GLU A 22 2.68 15.00 13.56
N GLY A 23 1.40 15.17 13.27
CA GLY A 23 0.30 15.07 14.22
C GLY A 23 -0.88 15.96 13.86
N ILE A 24 -2.10 15.44 13.95
CA ILE A 24 -3.33 16.22 13.65
C ILE A 24 -3.45 17.43 14.58
N ASN A 25 -2.98 17.31 15.82
CA ASN A 25 -3.02 18.39 16.80
C ASN A 25 -2.11 19.59 16.42
N ASN A 26 -1.24 19.46 15.45
CA ASN A 26 -0.40 20.52 14.92
C ASN A 26 -1.13 21.42 13.90
N LEU A 27 -2.33 21.00 13.46
CA LEU A 27 -3.15 21.75 12.51
C LEU A 27 -3.90 22.87 13.25
N ASN A 28 -3.88 24.09 12.71
CA ASN A 28 -4.79 25.14 13.15
C ASN A 28 -6.22 24.90 12.64
N GLU A 29 -7.19 25.71 13.06
CA GLU A 29 -8.61 25.52 12.70
C GLU A 29 -8.87 25.43 11.19
N LYS A 30 -8.24 26.32 10.39
CA LYS A 30 -8.40 26.31 8.92
C LYS A 30 -7.75 25.09 8.28
N GLU A 31 -6.59 24.66 8.78
CA GLU A 31 -5.89 23.46 8.33
C GLU A 31 -6.64 22.20 8.71
N LEU A 32 -7.25 22.17 9.90
CA LEU A 32 -8.11 21.06 10.34
C LEU A 32 -9.37 20.95 9.47
N GLU A 33 -9.99 22.09 9.11
CA GLU A 33 -11.11 22.11 8.16
C GLU A 33 -10.67 21.55 6.78
N ALA A 34 -9.49 21.95 6.29
CA ALA A 34 -8.95 21.44 5.05
C ALA A 34 -8.64 19.91 5.13
N TYR A 35 -8.11 19.45 6.26
CA TYR A 35 -7.88 18.02 6.51
C TYR A 35 -9.20 17.24 6.54
N ASN A 36 -10.24 17.73 7.16
CA ASN A 36 -11.55 17.08 7.18
C ASN A 36 -12.13 16.95 5.77
N LYS A 37 -11.94 17.96 4.91
CA LYS A 37 -12.33 17.87 3.49
C LYS A 37 -11.52 16.80 2.73
N ILE A 38 -10.28 16.55 3.10
CA ILE A 38 -9.47 15.44 2.55
C ILE A 38 -10.08 14.10 2.97
N VAL A 39 -10.42 13.93 4.25
CA VAL A 39 -11.11 12.72 4.75
C VAL A 39 -12.41 12.46 4.01
N GLU A 40 -13.24 13.50 3.80
CA GLU A 40 -14.50 13.39 3.05
C GLU A 40 -14.29 12.96 1.59
N ARG A 41 -13.23 13.47 0.92
CA ARG A 41 -12.89 13.05 -0.45
C ARG A 41 -12.46 11.60 -0.52
N PHE A 42 -11.60 11.16 0.43
CA PHE A 42 -11.23 9.75 0.56
C PHE A 42 -12.47 8.88 0.73
N ASP A 43 -13.34 9.24 1.66
CA ASP A 43 -14.57 8.50 1.92
C ASP A 43 -15.49 8.45 0.69
N THR A 44 -15.66 9.56 -0.02
CA THR A 44 -16.48 9.62 -1.23
C THR A 44 -15.98 8.66 -2.32
N ILE A 45 -14.67 8.65 -2.57
CA ILE A 45 -14.06 7.78 -3.58
C ILE A 45 -14.14 6.31 -3.16
N CYS A 46 -13.79 6.02 -1.91
CA CYS A 46 -13.83 4.65 -1.37
C CYS A 46 -15.26 4.09 -1.32
N LYS A 47 -16.24 4.93 -0.96
CA LYS A 47 -17.66 4.56 -0.99
C LYS A 47 -18.12 4.20 -2.39
N ALA A 48 -17.78 5.03 -3.38
CA ALA A 48 -18.14 4.75 -4.78
C ALA A 48 -17.50 3.45 -5.28
N ALA A 49 -16.23 3.19 -4.94
CA ALA A 49 -15.55 1.94 -5.26
C ALA A 49 -16.26 0.73 -4.62
N TYR A 50 -16.66 0.84 -3.36
CA TYR A 50 -17.39 -0.21 -2.64
C TYR A 50 -18.76 -0.48 -3.25
N GLU A 51 -19.55 0.57 -3.53
CA GLU A 51 -20.91 0.47 -4.10
C GLU A 51 -20.89 -0.11 -5.53
N LEU A 52 -19.86 0.19 -6.32
CA LEU A 52 -19.69 -0.29 -7.69
C LEU A 52 -18.95 -1.64 -7.78
N ASP A 53 -18.49 -2.19 -6.66
CA ASP A 53 -17.67 -3.39 -6.59
C ASP A 53 -16.38 -3.31 -7.46
N VAL A 54 -15.74 -2.15 -7.46
CA VAL A 54 -14.50 -1.90 -8.20
C VAL A 54 -13.34 -1.78 -7.21
N PRO A 55 -12.38 -2.70 -7.22
CA PRO A 55 -11.20 -2.60 -6.33
C PRO A 55 -10.43 -1.30 -6.57
N LEU A 56 -10.00 -0.66 -5.48
CA LEU A 56 -9.36 0.65 -5.49
C LEU A 56 -7.98 0.61 -4.85
N PHE A 57 -6.96 0.99 -5.60
CA PHE A 57 -5.64 1.26 -5.06
C PHE A 57 -5.51 2.70 -4.59
N ILE A 58 -5.00 2.90 -3.38
CA ILE A 58 -4.51 4.17 -2.87
C ILE A 58 -2.99 4.12 -2.91
N ASP A 59 -2.38 4.91 -3.79
CA ASP A 59 -0.94 4.88 -3.98
C ASP A 59 -0.19 5.46 -2.78
N ALA A 60 0.94 4.83 -2.44
CA ALA A 60 1.91 5.40 -1.51
C ALA A 60 2.73 6.49 -2.20
N GLU A 61 3.14 7.47 -1.42
CA GLU A 61 3.92 8.60 -1.91
C GLU A 61 5.15 8.85 -1.01
N ASP A 62 5.54 10.10 -0.81
CA ASP A 62 6.72 10.47 -0.02
C ASP A 62 6.58 10.06 1.47
N SER A 63 7.66 9.60 2.09
CA SER A 63 7.63 9.06 3.46
C SER A 63 7.13 10.08 4.50
N TRP A 64 7.38 11.36 4.29
CA TRP A 64 6.97 12.44 5.19
C TRP A 64 5.50 12.89 5.08
N ILE A 65 4.73 12.24 4.21
CA ILE A 65 3.27 12.31 4.19
C ILE A 65 2.62 10.92 4.38
N GLN A 66 3.41 9.84 4.34
CA GLN A 66 2.92 8.47 4.26
C GLN A 66 2.16 8.03 5.52
N LYS A 67 2.58 8.45 6.70
CA LYS A 67 1.86 8.11 7.94
C LYS A 67 0.43 8.67 7.97
N THR A 68 0.21 9.85 7.36
CA THR A 68 -1.14 10.40 7.17
C THR A 68 -1.93 9.58 6.17
N ILE A 69 -1.31 9.18 5.05
CA ILE A 69 -1.94 8.34 4.03
C ILE A 69 -2.29 6.97 4.63
N ASP A 70 -1.36 6.32 5.33
CA ASP A 70 -1.59 5.04 6.00
C ASP A 70 -2.82 5.10 6.90
N ARG A 71 -2.92 6.09 7.77
CA ARG A 71 -4.07 6.29 8.67
C ARG A 71 -5.39 6.50 7.91
N LEU A 72 -5.37 7.26 6.81
CA LEU A 72 -6.56 7.44 5.97
C LEU A 72 -6.98 6.12 5.31
N CYS A 73 -6.02 5.34 4.81
CA CYS A 73 -6.27 4.02 4.23
C CYS A 73 -6.83 3.04 5.28
N GLU A 74 -6.23 2.99 6.47
CA GLU A 74 -6.70 2.14 7.57
C GLU A 74 -8.17 2.45 7.94
N ASN A 75 -8.52 3.74 8.05
CA ASN A 75 -9.89 4.16 8.31
C ASN A 75 -10.85 3.70 7.19
N MET A 76 -10.45 3.82 5.93
CA MET A 76 -11.27 3.39 4.79
C MET A 76 -11.40 1.87 4.72
N MET A 77 -10.33 1.12 4.97
CA MET A 77 -10.38 -0.35 5.05
C MET A 77 -11.27 -0.80 6.20
N GLY A 78 -11.14 -0.20 7.39
CA GLY A 78 -12.02 -0.50 8.53
C GLY A 78 -13.51 -0.28 8.22
N LYS A 79 -13.82 0.69 7.34
CA LYS A 79 -15.19 1.02 6.97
C LYS A 79 -15.75 0.15 5.84
N TYR A 80 -14.93 -0.20 4.85
CA TYR A 80 -15.40 -0.79 3.59
C TYR A 80 -14.91 -2.23 3.34
N ASN A 81 -13.89 -2.71 4.05
CA ASN A 81 -13.34 -4.06 3.86
C ASN A 81 -13.83 -5.06 4.93
N THR A 82 -15.08 -4.96 5.37
CA THR A 82 -15.63 -5.84 6.41
C THR A 82 -15.93 -7.25 5.91
N GLU A 83 -16.51 -7.37 4.73
CA GLU A 83 -16.87 -8.66 4.13
C GLU A 83 -15.88 -9.12 3.05
N LYS A 84 -15.52 -8.21 2.16
CA LYS A 84 -14.58 -8.40 1.05
C LYS A 84 -13.59 -7.26 0.97
N VAL A 85 -12.46 -7.50 0.31
CA VAL A 85 -11.47 -6.45 0.10
C VAL A 85 -11.79 -5.67 -1.16
N VAL A 86 -12.02 -4.36 -1.00
CA VAL A 86 -12.24 -3.39 -2.08
C VAL A 86 -11.16 -2.31 -2.04
N ILE A 87 -10.78 -1.86 -0.85
CA ILE A 87 -9.80 -0.79 -0.66
C ILE A 87 -8.43 -1.41 -0.37
N TYR A 88 -7.43 -0.97 -1.12
CA TYR A 88 -6.04 -1.41 -1.03
C TYR A 88 -5.14 -0.21 -0.74
N THR A 89 -4.30 -0.32 0.27
CA THR A 89 -3.16 0.57 0.47
C THR A 89 -1.94 0.08 -0.31
N THR A 90 -0.96 0.94 -0.54
CA THR A 90 0.30 0.59 -1.22
C THR A 90 1.46 0.62 -0.23
N LEU A 91 2.25 -0.44 -0.18
CA LEU A 91 3.42 -0.59 0.69
C LEU A 91 4.71 -0.60 -0.13
N GLN A 92 5.63 0.31 0.21
CA GLN A 92 6.90 0.54 -0.50
C GLN A 92 8.05 -0.14 0.26
N PHE A 93 8.42 -1.37 -0.13
CA PHE A 93 9.38 -2.21 0.60
C PHE A 93 10.84 -1.76 0.47
N TYR A 94 11.14 -0.73 -0.32
CA TYR A 94 12.45 -0.07 -0.25
C TYR A 94 12.65 0.68 1.08
N ARG A 95 11.59 0.84 1.90
CA ARG A 95 11.65 1.37 3.26
C ARG A 95 11.77 0.22 4.25
N TRP A 96 12.67 0.36 5.20
CA TRP A 96 12.96 -0.67 6.21
C TRP A 96 11.84 -0.88 7.25
N ASP A 97 10.86 0.03 7.34
CA ASP A 97 9.78 -0.05 8.32
C ASP A 97 8.49 -0.73 7.79
N ARG A 98 8.42 -1.08 6.50
CA ARG A 98 7.16 -1.50 5.89
C ARG A 98 6.75 -2.94 6.19
N LEU A 99 7.70 -3.83 6.45
CA LEU A 99 7.36 -5.22 6.81
C LEU A 99 6.72 -5.29 8.21
N ASP A 100 7.25 -4.54 9.17
CA ASP A 100 6.65 -4.46 10.51
C ASP A 100 5.30 -3.74 10.46
N TYR A 101 5.20 -2.65 9.71
CA TYR A 101 3.92 -1.97 9.48
C TYR A 101 2.85 -2.91 8.88
N LEU A 102 3.20 -3.76 7.91
CA LEU A 102 2.25 -4.75 7.35
C LEU A 102 1.71 -5.69 8.42
N LYS A 103 2.57 -6.16 9.33
CA LYS A 103 2.15 -7.07 10.42
C LYS A 103 1.25 -6.36 11.44
N ASP A 104 1.60 -5.11 11.79
CA ASP A 104 0.80 -4.29 12.70
C ASP A 104 -0.56 -3.93 12.08
N LEU A 105 -0.58 -3.57 10.80
CA LEU A 105 -1.80 -3.32 10.03
C LEU A 105 -2.73 -4.54 10.05
N HIS A 106 -2.18 -5.74 9.79
CA HIS A 106 -2.96 -6.99 9.83
C HIS A 106 -3.51 -7.28 11.23
N LYS A 107 -2.67 -7.14 12.26
CA LYS A 107 -3.10 -7.32 13.65
C LYS A 107 -4.26 -6.38 14.01
N ASN A 108 -4.11 -5.08 13.71
CA ASN A 108 -5.13 -4.06 13.96
C ASN A 108 -6.43 -4.36 13.19
N ALA A 109 -6.33 -4.82 11.94
CA ALA A 109 -7.48 -5.19 11.14
C ALA A 109 -8.26 -6.36 11.75
N LYS A 110 -7.57 -7.39 12.25
CA LYS A 110 -8.20 -8.51 12.96
C LYS A 110 -8.94 -8.06 14.21
N GLU A 111 -8.33 -7.18 15.01
CA GLU A 111 -8.96 -6.62 16.22
C GLU A 111 -10.23 -5.80 15.88
N ASN A 112 -10.27 -5.20 14.70
CA ASN A 112 -11.41 -4.40 14.21
C ASN A 112 -12.35 -5.17 13.28
N ASN A 113 -12.19 -6.48 13.12
CA ASN A 113 -13.01 -7.34 12.25
C ASN A 113 -13.10 -6.84 10.81
N CYS A 114 -12.01 -6.38 10.25
CA CYS A 114 -11.92 -6.00 8.83
C CYS A 114 -10.75 -6.72 8.14
N LYS A 115 -10.79 -6.74 6.80
CA LYS A 115 -9.76 -7.32 5.95
C LYS A 115 -8.87 -6.22 5.40
N ILE A 116 -7.64 -6.56 5.02
CA ILE A 116 -6.72 -5.62 4.40
C ILE A 116 -6.46 -5.95 2.93
N GLY A 117 -6.44 -4.92 2.11
CA GLY A 117 -5.95 -4.96 0.75
C GLY A 117 -4.58 -4.26 0.67
N VAL A 118 -3.59 -4.93 0.12
CA VAL A 118 -2.25 -4.36 0.00
C VAL A 118 -1.69 -4.52 -1.42
N LYS A 119 -1.21 -3.43 -1.98
CA LYS A 119 -0.37 -3.44 -3.18
C LYS A 119 1.08 -3.35 -2.73
N LEU A 120 1.86 -4.39 -3.00
CA LEU A 120 3.27 -4.47 -2.65
C LEU A 120 4.11 -3.93 -3.80
N VAL A 121 4.94 -2.94 -3.54
CA VAL A 121 5.88 -2.36 -4.49
C VAL A 121 7.25 -2.17 -3.82
N ARG A 122 8.31 -2.02 -4.61
CA ARG A 122 9.62 -1.65 -4.04
C ARG A 122 9.68 -0.18 -3.69
N GLY A 123 9.24 0.70 -4.57
CA GLY A 123 9.19 2.15 -4.39
C GLY A 123 9.86 2.90 -5.54
N ALA A 124 9.58 4.20 -5.67
CA ALA A 124 9.97 5.00 -6.82
C ALA A 124 10.72 6.29 -6.48
N TYR A 125 10.91 6.63 -5.21
CA TYR A 125 11.42 7.96 -4.80
C TYR A 125 12.73 7.88 -4.00
N MET A 126 13.53 6.83 -4.18
CA MET A 126 14.70 6.52 -3.35
C MET A 126 15.68 7.69 -3.22
N GLU A 127 16.04 8.33 -4.33
CA GLU A 127 16.99 9.44 -4.32
C GLU A 127 16.43 10.64 -3.56
N LYS A 128 15.19 11.02 -3.83
CA LYS A 128 14.47 12.10 -3.15
C LYS A 128 14.34 11.86 -1.63
N GLU A 129 14.07 10.63 -1.23
CA GLU A 129 13.98 10.23 0.18
C GLU A 129 15.32 10.38 0.89
N ARG A 130 16.40 9.93 0.27
CA ARG A 130 17.77 10.03 0.82
C ARG A 130 18.26 11.46 0.89
N GLU A 131 18.03 12.26 -0.16
CA GLU A 131 18.37 13.67 -0.19
C GLU A 131 17.68 14.42 0.95
N ARG A 132 16.36 14.26 1.09
CA ARG A 132 15.60 14.89 2.17
C ARG A 132 16.06 14.43 3.56
N ALA A 133 16.32 13.14 3.74
CA ALA A 133 16.82 12.64 5.03
C ALA A 133 18.16 13.28 5.41
N ASN A 134 19.07 13.42 4.45
CA ASN A 134 20.34 14.10 4.64
C ASN A 134 20.16 15.59 4.99
N ASP A 135 19.34 16.31 4.22
CA ASP A 135 19.11 17.76 4.39
C ASP A 135 18.43 18.09 5.73
N MET A 136 17.51 17.25 6.15
CA MET A 136 16.73 17.43 7.38
C MET A 136 17.36 16.76 8.61
N GLY A 137 18.42 15.95 8.43
CA GLY A 137 19.17 15.31 9.51
C GLY A 137 18.42 14.19 10.23
N TYR A 138 17.48 13.50 9.57
CA TYR A 138 16.83 12.31 10.13
C TYR A 138 17.35 11.02 9.49
N LYS A 139 17.05 9.88 10.13
CA LYS A 139 17.47 8.55 9.65
C LYS A 139 16.87 8.28 8.26
N ASP A 140 17.72 7.93 7.30
CA ASP A 140 17.29 7.51 5.97
C ASP A 140 16.22 6.39 6.07
N PRO A 141 15.02 6.59 5.50
CA PRO A 141 13.96 5.59 5.54
C PRO A 141 14.20 4.41 4.59
N ILE A 142 15.17 4.53 3.68
CA ILE A 142 15.42 3.56 2.62
C ILE A 142 16.32 2.43 3.13
N GLN A 143 16.06 1.23 2.69
CA GLN A 143 16.92 0.05 2.91
C GLN A 143 18.35 0.31 2.45
N PRO A 144 19.36 -0.22 3.15
CA PRO A 144 20.76 0.03 2.81
C PRO A 144 21.17 -0.55 1.46
N THR A 145 20.52 -1.63 1.02
CA THR A 145 20.83 -2.32 -0.25
C THR A 145 19.59 -2.77 -0.99
N LYS A 146 19.76 -3.09 -2.28
CA LYS A 146 18.70 -3.68 -3.10
C LYS A 146 18.29 -5.06 -2.57
N GLU A 147 19.26 -5.85 -2.13
CA GLU A 147 19.02 -7.19 -1.59
C GLU A 147 18.16 -7.14 -0.33
N ALA A 148 18.36 -6.14 0.55
CA ALA A 148 17.50 -5.93 1.71
C ALA A 148 16.08 -5.58 1.30
N THR A 149 15.90 -4.75 0.28
CA THR A 149 14.58 -4.44 -0.31
C THR A 149 13.92 -5.69 -0.89
N ASP A 150 14.65 -6.49 -1.66
CA ASP A 150 14.15 -7.72 -2.28
C ASP A 150 13.73 -8.74 -1.21
N ASN A 151 14.54 -8.90 -0.16
CA ASN A 151 14.24 -9.80 0.96
C ASN A 151 12.94 -9.38 1.69
N ASP A 152 12.78 -8.12 2.05
CA ASP A 152 11.58 -7.65 2.74
C ASP A 152 10.34 -7.75 1.86
N TYR A 153 10.48 -7.51 0.55
CA TYR A 153 9.41 -7.69 -0.42
C TYR A 153 8.95 -9.16 -0.47
N ASP A 154 9.88 -10.10 -0.56
CA ASP A 154 9.57 -11.54 -0.64
C ASP A 154 9.04 -12.07 0.71
N LEU A 155 9.55 -11.58 1.85
CA LEU A 155 8.97 -11.88 3.17
C LEU A 155 7.53 -11.37 3.28
N ALA A 156 7.22 -10.20 2.71
CA ALA A 156 5.85 -9.68 2.68
C ALA A 156 4.93 -10.52 1.79
N LEU A 157 5.39 -10.96 0.61
CA LEU A 157 4.64 -11.90 -0.24
C LEU A 157 4.28 -13.17 0.53
N LYS A 158 5.29 -13.77 1.19
CA LYS A 158 5.09 -14.97 2.00
C LYS A 158 4.09 -14.74 3.11
N TYR A 159 4.25 -13.67 3.89
CA TYR A 159 3.35 -13.32 4.98
C TYR A 159 1.90 -13.16 4.50
N CYS A 160 1.68 -12.47 3.38
CA CYS A 160 0.36 -12.28 2.82
C CYS A 160 -0.28 -13.60 2.36
N VAL A 161 0.48 -14.46 1.66
CA VAL A 161 -0.03 -15.77 1.20
C VAL A 161 -0.38 -16.69 2.38
N GLU A 162 0.38 -16.65 3.46
CA GLU A 162 0.09 -17.40 4.68
C GLU A 162 -1.14 -16.89 5.45
N ASN A 163 -1.64 -15.69 5.13
CA ASN A 163 -2.78 -15.02 5.79
C ASN A 163 -3.86 -14.58 4.81
N LEU A 164 -4.09 -15.31 3.72
CA LEU A 164 -5.05 -14.96 2.66
C LEU A 164 -6.51 -14.89 3.12
N GLU A 165 -6.86 -15.44 4.27
CA GLU A 165 -8.20 -15.28 4.84
C GLU A 165 -8.52 -13.82 5.21
N ASP A 166 -7.48 -13.04 5.58
CA ASP A 166 -7.59 -11.66 6.03
C ASP A 166 -6.97 -10.66 5.05
N ILE A 167 -6.07 -11.12 4.16
CA ILE A 167 -5.25 -10.26 3.29
C ILE A 167 -5.49 -10.56 1.81
N SER A 168 -5.79 -9.54 1.02
CA SER A 168 -5.72 -9.60 -0.44
C SER A 168 -4.55 -8.78 -0.94
N ILE A 169 -3.82 -9.32 -1.93
CA ILE A 169 -2.56 -8.72 -2.41
C ILE A 169 -2.58 -8.40 -3.90
N CYS A 170 -1.87 -7.36 -4.26
CA CYS A 170 -1.41 -7.10 -5.62
C CYS A 170 0.12 -6.98 -5.60
N ALA A 171 0.82 -7.92 -6.21
CA ALA A 171 2.27 -7.89 -6.36
C ALA A 171 2.66 -6.99 -7.55
N GLY A 172 2.97 -5.72 -7.24
CA GLY A 172 3.41 -4.73 -8.23
C GLY A 172 4.93 -4.77 -8.41
N THR A 173 5.41 -5.55 -9.39
CA THR A 173 6.85 -5.74 -9.56
C THR A 173 7.23 -6.10 -10.99
N HIS A 174 8.45 -5.70 -11.40
CA HIS A 174 9.14 -6.12 -12.62
C HIS A 174 10.26 -7.14 -12.32
N ASN A 175 10.34 -7.64 -11.09
CA ASN A 175 11.32 -8.65 -10.69
C ASN A 175 10.76 -10.05 -10.98
N GLU A 176 11.43 -10.78 -11.87
CA GLU A 176 11.03 -12.12 -12.30
C GLU A 176 11.10 -13.12 -11.14
N ASP A 177 12.18 -13.07 -10.34
CA ASP A 177 12.37 -13.98 -9.22
C ASP A 177 11.25 -13.84 -8.18
N SER A 178 10.86 -12.62 -7.80
CA SER A 178 9.74 -12.38 -6.87
C SER A 178 8.39 -12.79 -7.47
N SER A 179 8.19 -12.62 -8.79
CA SER A 179 6.97 -13.09 -9.46
C SER A 179 6.89 -14.62 -9.46
N GLN A 180 8.00 -15.30 -9.78
CA GLN A 180 8.10 -16.75 -9.70
C GLN A 180 7.93 -17.24 -8.26
N PHE A 181 8.55 -16.56 -7.29
CA PHE A 181 8.43 -16.90 -5.87
C PHE A 181 6.97 -16.85 -5.41
N LEU A 182 6.19 -15.80 -5.80
CA LEU A 182 4.77 -15.74 -5.48
C LEU A 182 3.99 -16.88 -6.12
N ALA A 183 4.25 -17.21 -7.39
CA ALA A 183 3.59 -18.34 -8.07
C ALA A 183 3.90 -19.68 -7.38
N ASP A 184 5.13 -19.87 -6.90
CA ASP A 184 5.54 -21.05 -6.14
C ASP A 184 4.90 -21.10 -4.74
N LEU A 185 4.76 -19.97 -4.06
CA LEU A 185 4.01 -19.87 -2.81
C LEU A 185 2.54 -20.24 -2.98
N MET A 186 1.89 -19.75 -4.05
CA MET A 186 0.51 -20.10 -4.37
C MET A 186 0.38 -21.62 -4.57
N ARG A 187 1.23 -22.22 -5.39
CA ARG A 187 1.24 -23.66 -5.65
C ARG A 187 1.44 -24.47 -4.37
N LYS A 188 2.43 -24.08 -3.54
CA LYS A 188 2.76 -24.76 -2.29
C LYS A 188 1.61 -24.73 -1.28
N ASN A 189 0.85 -23.65 -1.25
CA ASN A 189 -0.28 -23.46 -0.33
C ASN A 189 -1.63 -23.89 -0.94
N GLY A 190 -1.64 -24.50 -2.13
CA GLY A 190 -2.87 -24.97 -2.79
C GLY A 190 -3.81 -23.85 -3.21
N VAL A 191 -3.28 -22.64 -3.45
CA VAL A 191 -4.04 -21.48 -3.91
C VAL A 191 -4.25 -21.58 -5.41
N ASP A 192 -5.50 -21.48 -5.85
CA ASP A 192 -5.85 -21.53 -7.26
C ASP A 192 -5.27 -20.33 -8.02
N LYS A 193 -4.80 -20.55 -9.24
CA LYS A 193 -4.25 -19.49 -10.10
C LYS A 193 -5.25 -18.38 -10.47
N THR A 194 -6.54 -18.65 -10.30
CA THR A 194 -7.62 -17.69 -10.53
C THR A 194 -8.14 -17.03 -9.24
N ASP A 195 -7.46 -17.25 -8.12
CA ASP A 195 -7.87 -16.69 -6.83
C ASP A 195 -7.87 -15.16 -6.87
N LYS A 196 -9.02 -14.58 -6.62
CA LYS A 196 -9.23 -13.13 -6.69
C LYS A 196 -8.65 -12.34 -5.51
N ARG A 197 -7.95 -13.00 -4.61
CA ARG A 197 -7.22 -12.35 -3.52
C ARG A 197 -5.77 -12.08 -3.87
N ILE A 198 -5.28 -12.62 -5.01
CA ILE A 198 -3.91 -12.42 -5.48
C ILE A 198 -3.92 -11.88 -6.90
N TYR A 199 -3.20 -10.79 -7.10
CA TYR A 199 -2.99 -10.15 -8.40
C TYR A 199 -1.50 -9.91 -8.63
N PHE A 200 -1.09 -10.05 -9.89
CA PHE A 200 0.21 -9.62 -10.38
C PHE A 200 0.03 -8.36 -11.21
N ALA A 201 0.91 -7.38 -11.06
CA ALA A 201 0.84 -6.13 -11.80
C ALA A 201 2.22 -5.66 -12.27
N GLN A 202 2.32 -5.33 -13.55
CA GLN A 202 3.46 -4.69 -14.17
C GLN A 202 3.02 -3.40 -14.88
N LEU A 203 3.92 -2.44 -15.03
CA LEU A 203 3.66 -1.26 -15.86
C LEU A 203 3.56 -1.68 -17.32
N LEU A 204 2.53 -1.19 -18.00
CA LEU A 204 2.28 -1.52 -19.41
C LEU A 204 3.51 -1.24 -20.29
N GLY A 205 3.88 -2.21 -21.11
CA GLY A 205 5.06 -2.14 -21.97
C GLY A 205 6.39 -2.38 -21.27
N MET A 206 6.35 -2.71 -19.97
CA MET A 206 7.52 -3.15 -19.21
C MET A 206 7.32 -4.59 -18.75
N SER A 207 8.35 -5.43 -18.92
CA SER A 207 8.34 -6.83 -18.47
C SER A 207 7.18 -7.67 -19.05
N ASP A 208 6.87 -7.51 -20.33
CA ASP A 208 5.83 -8.29 -21.02
C ASP A 208 6.07 -9.80 -20.93
N HIS A 209 7.35 -10.22 -20.89
CA HIS A 209 7.74 -11.61 -20.68
C HIS A 209 7.23 -12.18 -19.34
N ILE A 210 7.15 -11.36 -18.27
CA ILE A 210 6.54 -11.78 -17.00
C ILE A 210 5.02 -11.87 -17.18
N SER A 211 4.39 -10.81 -17.71
CA SER A 211 2.94 -10.72 -17.85
C SER A 211 2.33 -11.84 -18.71
N PHE A 212 3.06 -12.33 -19.71
CA PHE A 212 2.57 -13.41 -20.59
C PHE A 212 2.93 -14.83 -20.11
N ASN A 213 3.76 -14.97 -19.08
CA ASN A 213 4.15 -16.29 -18.54
C ASN A 213 3.54 -16.61 -17.16
N LEU A 214 2.86 -15.66 -16.54
CA LEU A 214 2.09 -15.84 -15.29
C LEU A 214 0.66 -16.30 -15.60
#